data_b2c98a004f58ff6754d533ef5ec0b5f3
#
_entry.id   b2c98a004f58ff6754d533ef5ec0b5f3
#
_cell.length_a   1.000
_cell.length_b   1.000
_cell.length_c   1.000
_cell.angle_alpha   90.00
_cell.angle_beta   90.00
_cell.angle_gamma   90.00
#
_symmetry.space_group_name_H-M   'P 1'
#
loop_
_entity.id
_entity.type
_entity.pdbx_description
1 polymer ?
#
loop_
_entity_poly.entity_id
_entity_poly.type
_entity_poly.pdbx_seq_one_letter_code
_entity_poly.pdbx_strand_id
1 'polypeptide(L)'
;MGENTTGMRFMTRDAIKYLAIVAMTLDHIAYIFLDPQTLLYRLFLCIGTFTGPVMLYFLIEGYFYTRDVRGYAKRLLLFALLAQFPFSLANGGFFGNMLFTLLICLGVLYVHDHVADGGLRKLLYVLLFFASLFTDWNFLSVPLVLFLRPAFHPAEPRFYVGPAEQRRGMLKCVVYFIVVSCLTKGMFEGVTEALGMVLGFVCIAYFYNGQQTKTHRKFHKYFFYIYYPAHLLVLYALHVM
;
A
#
# COMPACT_ATOMS: atom_id res chain seq x y z
N MET A 1 6.05 -22.95 -24.44
CA MET A 1 4.88 -23.50 -23.75
C MET A 1 4.36 -22.41 -22.83
N GLY A 2 3.37 -21.64 -23.28
CA GLY A 2 2.70 -20.62 -22.48
C GLY A 2 1.59 -21.30 -21.70
N GLU A 3 1.77 -21.43 -20.40
CA GLU A 3 0.70 -21.90 -19.52
C GLU A 3 -0.49 -20.93 -19.60
N ASN A 4 -1.62 -21.46 -20.04
CA ASN A 4 -2.92 -20.80 -20.02
C ASN A 4 -3.38 -20.52 -18.58
N THR A 5 -2.87 -19.47 -17.95
CA THR A 5 -3.37 -18.94 -16.65
C THR A 5 -4.49 -17.92 -16.83
N THR A 6 -5.13 -17.86 -18.00
CA THR A 6 -6.17 -16.88 -18.33
C THR A 6 -7.50 -17.09 -17.59
N GLY A 7 -7.71 -18.25 -16.95
CA GLY A 7 -9.00 -18.58 -16.31
C GLY A 7 -9.27 -17.92 -14.95
N MET A 8 -8.26 -17.44 -14.20
CA MET A 8 -8.44 -16.94 -12.84
C MET A 8 -8.39 -15.41 -12.69
N ARG A 9 -8.02 -14.64 -13.72
CA ARG A 9 -7.87 -13.19 -13.66
C ARG A 9 -9.20 -12.47 -13.91
N PHE A 10 -10.04 -12.40 -12.91
CA PHE A 10 -11.40 -11.83 -13.03
C PHE A 10 -11.59 -10.53 -12.23
N MET A 11 -10.67 -10.16 -11.32
CA MET A 11 -10.81 -9.00 -10.46
C MET A 11 -10.22 -7.75 -11.11
N THR A 12 -10.98 -6.66 -11.10
CA THR A 12 -10.47 -5.35 -11.48
C THR A 12 -9.63 -4.73 -10.36
N ARG A 13 -8.84 -3.70 -10.69
CA ARG A 13 -8.09 -2.91 -9.72
C ARG A 13 -8.98 -2.38 -8.58
N ASP A 14 -10.16 -1.89 -8.93
CA ASP A 14 -11.04 -1.30 -7.93
C ASP A 14 -11.65 -2.37 -7.02
N ALA A 15 -11.95 -3.57 -7.54
CA ALA A 15 -12.41 -4.70 -6.71
C ALA A 15 -11.36 -5.10 -5.66
N ILE A 16 -10.09 -5.22 -6.06
CA ILE A 16 -9.01 -5.55 -5.10
C ILE A 16 -8.81 -4.42 -4.09
N LYS A 17 -8.95 -3.16 -4.49
CA LYS A 17 -8.92 -2.03 -3.56
C LYS A 17 -10.06 -2.05 -2.54
N TYR A 18 -11.26 -2.50 -2.93
CA TYR A 18 -12.34 -2.69 -1.98
C TYR A 18 -12.02 -3.78 -0.95
N LEU A 19 -11.40 -4.89 -1.35
CA LEU A 19 -10.91 -5.88 -0.39
C LEU A 19 -9.86 -5.28 0.55
N ALA A 20 -8.95 -4.45 0.03
CA ALA A 20 -7.96 -3.75 0.86
C ALA A 20 -8.61 -2.79 1.86
N ILE A 21 -9.69 -2.10 1.49
CA ILE A 21 -10.46 -1.26 2.43
C ILE A 21 -11.10 -2.09 3.55
N VAL A 22 -11.69 -3.23 3.22
CA VAL A 22 -12.26 -4.14 4.25
C VAL A 22 -11.15 -4.62 5.19
N ALA A 23 -10.03 -5.08 4.64
CA ALA A 23 -8.88 -5.50 5.43
C ALA A 23 -8.36 -4.39 6.35
N MET A 24 -8.21 -3.17 5.83
CA MET A 24 -7.82 -1.99 6.59
C MET A 24 -8.81 -1.66 7.73
N THR A 25 -10.10 -1.79 7.46
CA THR A 25 -11.12 -1.53 8.49
C THR A 25 -11.04 -2.54 9.62
N LEU A 26 -10.81 -3.83 9.32
CA LEU A 26 -10.60 -4.86 10.33
C LEU A 26 -9.34 -4.59 11.16
N ASP A 27 -8.27 -4.12 10.52
CA ASP A 27 -7.05 -3.71 11.19
C ASP A 27 -7.29 -2.59 12.23
N HIS A 28 -7.98 -1.53 11.82
CA HIS A 28 -8.33 -0.43 12.73
C HIS A 28 -9.32 -0.86 13.83
N ILE A 29 -10.25 -1.78 13.55
CA ILE A 29 -11.11 -2.36 14.58
C ILE A 29 -10.25 -3.11 15.60
N ALA A 30 -9.24 -3.85 15.17
CA ALA A 30 -8.33 -4.53 16.08
C ALA A 30 -7.64 -3.54 17.01
N TYR A 31 -6.99 -2.53 16.46
CA TYR A 31 -6.25 -1.53 17.23
C TYR A 31 -7.12 -0.75 18.22
N ILE A 32 -8.38 -0.47 17.88
CA ILE A 32 -9.24 0.41 18.67
C ILE A 32 -10.06 -0.37 19.71
N PHE A 33 -10.52 -1.59 19.39
CA PHE A 33 -11.53 -2.29 20.20
C PHE A 33 -11.09 -3.63 20.77
N LEU A 34 -10.02 -4.27 20.24
CA LEU A 34 -9.68 -5.63 20.66
C LEU A 34 -8.48 -5.64 21.61
N ASP A 35 -8.51 -6.59 22.55
CA ASP A 35 -7.37 -6.87 23.41
C ASP A 35 -6.24 -7.51 22.57
N PRO A 36 -5.00 -6.93 22.60
CA PRO A 36 -3.83 -7.45 21.89
C PRO A 36 -3.47 -8.91 22.18
N GLN A 37 -3.93 -9.46 23.30
CA GLN A 37 -3.67 -10.84 23.70
C GLN A 37 -4.58 -11.85 22.98
N THR A 38 -5.66 -11.40 22.34
CA THR A 38 -6.65 -12.28 21.71
C THR A 38 -6.23 -12.77 20.33
N LEU A 39 -6.66 -13.99 19.99
CA LEU A 39 -6.47 -14.53 18.64
C LEU A 39 -7.16 -13.67 17.57
N LEU A 40 -8.32 -13.09 17.90
CA LEU A 40 -9.08 -12.26 17.00
C LEU A 40 -8.31 -10.98 16.61
N TYR A 41 -7.64 -10.33 17.57
CA TYR A 41 -6.76 -9.20 17.33
C TYR A 41 -5.67 -9.56 16.30
N ARG A 42 -4.96 -10.66 16.53
CA ARG A 42 -3.88 -11.13 15.64
C ARG A 42 -4.39 -11.49 14.24
N LEU A 43 -5.56 -12.12 14.15
CA LEU A 43 -6.19 -12.44 12.88
C LEU A 43 -6.52 -11.18 12.08
N PHE A 44 -7.06 -10.15 12.74
CA PHE A 44 -7.41 -8.89 12.07
C PHE A 44 -6.16 -8.12 11.64
N LEU A 45 -5.07 -8.11 12.42
CA LEU A 45 -3.79 -7.54 12.01
C LEU A 45 -3.20 -8.28 10.79
N CYS A 46 -3.25 -9.61 10.82
CA CYS A 46 -2.81 -10.42 9.69
C CYS A 46 -3.59 -10.06 8.41
N ILE A 47 -4.92 -9.97 8.50
CA ILE A 47 -5.76 -9.54 7.37
C ILE A 47 -5.44 -8.09 6.98
N GLY A 48 -5.25 -7.19 7.94
CA GLY A 48 -4.91 -5.78 7.74
C GLY A 48 -3.66 -5.56 6.92
N THR A 49 -2.63 -6.38 7.16
CA THR A 49 -1.36 -6.32 6.41
C THR A 49 -1.53 -6.54 4.89
N PHE A 50 -2.63 -7.13 4.44
CA PHE A 50 -3.02 -7.20 3.02
C PHE A 50 -3.07 -5.81 2.35
N THR A 51 -3.44 -4.78 3.09
CA THR A 51 -3.70 -3.43 2.55
C THR A 51 -2.44 -2.76 1.99
N GLY A 52 -1.34 -2.81 2.72
CA GLY A 52 -0.10 -2.10 2.35
C GLY A 52 0.46 -2.49 0.98
N PRO A 53 0.77 -3.78 0.73
CA PRO A 53 1.30 -4.22 -0.56
C PRO A 53 0.35 -3.95 -1.72
N VAL A 54 -0.97 -4.07 -1.51
CA VAL A 54 -1.99 -3.77 -2.52
C VAL A 54 -1.98 -2.28 -2.88
N MET A 55 -1.94 -1.40 -1.88
CA MET A 55 -1.94 0.04 -2.10
C MET A 55 -0.64 0.51 -2.75
N LEU A 56 0.52 -0.03 -2.34
CA LEU A 56 1.81 0.27 -2.95
C LEU A 56 1.87 -0.21 -4.41
N TYR A 57 1.41 -1.42 -4.68
CA TYR A 57 1.35 -1.93 -6.05
C TYR A 57 0.52 -1.03 -6.96
N PHE A 58 -0.69 -0.65 -6.53
CA PHE A 58 -1.56 0.22 -7.31
C PHE A 58 -1.13 1.70 -7.31
N LEU A 59 -0.29 2.13 -6.38
CA LEU A 59 0.41 3.41 -6.46
C LEU A 59 1.38 3.41 -7.64
N ILE A 60 2.23 2.36 -7.76
CA ILE A 60 3.20 2.22 -8.85
C ILE A 60 2.47 2.15 -10.19
N GLU A 61 1.46 1.31 -10.27
CA GLU A 61 0.62 1.23 -11.46
C GLU A 61 0.01 2.59 -11.83
N GLY A 62 -0.56 3.28 -10.84
CA GLY A 62 -1.14 4.62 -11.02
C GLY A 62 -0.11 5.66 -11.46
N TYR A 63 1.11 5.59 -10.98
CA TYR A 63 2.22 6.44 -11.40
C TYR A 63 2.51 6.29 -12.90
N PHE A 64 2.55 5.06 -13.42
CA PHE A 64 2.78 4.81 -14.85
C PHE A 64 1.59 5.17 -15.74
N TYR A 65 0.35 5.11 -15.21
CA TYR A 65 -0.84 5.50 -15.97
C TYR A 65 -1.12 7.00 -15.97
N THR A 66 -0.60 7.75 -14.99
CA THR A 66 -0.92 9.17 -14.89
C THR A 66 -0.10 9.99 -15.89
N ARG A 67 -0.76 10.97 -16.52
CA ARG A 67 -0.08 12.02 -17.32
C ARG A 67 0.33 13.22 -16.47
N ASP A 68 -0.19 13.32 -15.25
CA ASP A 68 0.01 14.43 -14.33
C ASP A 68 0.38 13.90 -12.93
N VAL A 69 1.68 13.64 -12.75
CA VAL A 69 2.24 13.18 -11.46
C VAL A 69 2.10 14.27 -10.38
N ARG A 70 2.23 15.57 -10.77
CA ARG A 70 2.06 16.68 -9.81
C ARG A 70 0.63 16.76 -9.29
N GLY A 71 -0.36 16.63 -10.18
CA GLY A 71 -1.76 16.56 -9.76
C GLY A 71 -2.07 15.31 -8.94
N TYR A 72 -1.37 14.19 -9.17
CA TYR A 72 -1.49 13.00 -8.33
C TYR A 72 -0.93 13.28 -6.92
N ALA A 73 0.27 13.85 -6.82
CA ALA A 73 0.88 14.23 -5.55
C ALA A 73 0.03 15.23 -4.76
N LYS A 74 -0.51 16.28 -5.43
CA LYS A 74 -1.41 17.26 -4.79
C LYS A 74 -2.67 16.61 -4.21
N ARG A 75 -3.27 15.65 -4.92
CA ARG A 75 -4.44 14.91 -4.38
C ARG A 75 -4.06 14.07 -3.17
N LEU A 76 -2.95 13.32 -3.22
CA LEU A 76 -2.48 12.55 -2.07
C LEU A 76 -2.23 13.46 -0.86
N LEU A 77 -1.54 14.58 -1.07
CA LEU A 77 -1.25 15.54 -0.01
C LEU A 77 -2.53 16.12 0.60
N LEU A 78 -3.47 16.57 -0.24
CA LEU A 78 -4.74 17.14 0.24
C LEU A 78 -5.49 16.15 1.13
N PHE A 79 -5.67 14.92 0.65
CA PHE A 79 -6.40 13.91 1.42
C PHE A 79 -5.59 13.37 2.61
N ALA A 80 -4.25 13.37 2.55
CA ALA A 80 -3.41 13.05 3.69
C ALA A 80 -3.60 14.06 4.83
N LEU A 81 -3.62 15.36 4.49
CA LEU A 81 -3.89 16.43 5.47
C LEU A 81 -5.30 16.32 6.06
N LEU A 82 -6.31 16.08 5.22
CA LEU A 82 -7.70 15.91 5.68
C LEU A 82 -7.87 14.68 6.57
N ALA A 83 -7.16 13.58 6.26
CA ALA A 83 -7.23 12.35 7.03
C ALA A 83 -6.37 12.37 8.30
N GLN A 84 -5.44 13.32 8.44
CA GLN A 84 -4.52 13.35 9.57
C GLN A 84 -5.23 13.54 10.91
N PHE A 85 -6.21 14.42 10.95
CA PHE A 85 -6.97 14.66 12.18
C PHE A 85 -7.73 13.40 12.65
N PRO A 86 -8.58 12.76 11.80
CA PRO A 86 -9.19 11.48 12.17
C PRO A 86 -8.20 10.39 12.56
N PHE A 87 -7.09 10.31 11.84
CA PHE A 87 -6.05 9.31 12.08
C PHE A 87 -5.38 9.52 13.46
N SER A 88 -5.04 10.76 13.79
CA SER A 88 -4.44 11.08 15.10
C SER A 88 -5.41 10.84 16.26
N LEU A 89 -6.69 11.09 16.08
CA LEU A 89 -7.72 10.77 17.08
C LEU A 89 -7.84 9.26 17.32
N ALA A 90 -7.86 8.48 16.24
CA ALA A 90 -8.05 7.03 16.33
C ALA A 90 -6.82 6.30 16.88
N ASN A 91 -5.60 6.77 16.58
CA ASN A 91 -4.35 6.08 16.93
C ASN A 91 -3.56 6.75 18.06
N GLY A 92 -4.02 7.88 18.60
CA GLY A 92 -3.43 8.54 19.76
C GLY A 92 -2.03 9.11 19.54
N GLY A 93 -1.59 9.36 18.29
CA GLY A 93 -0.23 9.80 17.98
C GLY A 93 -0.10 10.77 16.81
N PHE A 94 1.10 11.39 16.70
CA PHE A 94 1.45 12.35 15.64
C PHE A 94 2.13 11.70 14.43
N PHE A 95 1.95 10.43 14.19
CA PHE A 95 2.45 9.78 12.99
C PHE A 95 1.63 10.17 11.76
N GLY A 96 2.30 10.31 10.62
CA GLY A 96 1.63 10.55 9.35
C GLY A 96 0.85 9.30 8.92
N ASN A 97 -0.35 9.50 8.42
CA ASN A 97 -1.22 8.42 7.97
C ASN A 97 -0.74 7.77 6.65
N MET A 98 -1.38 6.67 6.24
CA MET A 98 -1.04 5.89 5.03
C MET A 98 -0.97 6.74 3.75
N LEU A 99 -1.72 7.83 3.61
CA LEU A 99 -1.66 8.68 2.42
C LEU A 99 -0.35 9.48 2.36
N PHE A 100 0.24 9.87 3.51
CA PHE A 100 1.60 10.43 3.55
C PHE A 100 2.63 9.38 3.15
N THR A 101 2.50 8.14 3.61
CA THR A 101 3.34 7.03 3.16
C THR A 101 3.30 6.90 1.63
N LEU A 102 2.09 6.87 1.04
CA LEU A 102 1.93 6.80 -0.42
C LEU A 102 2.51 8.02 -1.15
N LEU A 103 2.43 9.20 -0.57
CA LEU A 103 3.02 10.42 -1.14
C LEU A 103 4.56 10.34 -1.17
N ILE A 104 5.19 9.88 -0.08
CA ILE A 104 6.64 9.64 -0.02
C ILE A 104 7.04 8.59 -1.07
N CYS A 105 6.31 7.48 -1.17
CA CYS A 105 6.54 6.44 -2.15
C CYS A 105 6.41 6.95 -3.60
N LEU A 106 5.45 7.85 -3.86
CA LEU A 106 5.34 8.54 -5.15
C LEU A 106 6.57 9.41 -5.42
N GLY A 107 7.12 10.08 -4.41
CA GLY A 107 8.38 10.81 -4.47
C GLY A 107 9.56 9.89 -4.83
N VAL A 108 9.65 8.70 -4.24
CA VAL A 108 10.67 7.69 -4.55
C VAL A 108 10.61 7.28 -6.02
N LEU A 109 9.41 7.02 -6.55
CA LEU A 109 9.22 6.68 -7.97
C LEU A 109 9.64 7.83 -8.89
N TYR A 110 9.26 9.06 -8.53
CA TYR A 110 9.65 10.25 -9.30
C TYR A 110 11.17 10.45 -9.31
N VAL A 111 11.83 10.34 -8.16
CA VAL A 111 13.29 10.41 -8.03
C VAL A 111 13.97 9.32 -8.84
N HIS A 112 13.44 8.09 -8.79
CA HIS A 112 13.99 6.97 -9.56
C HIS A 112 14.04 7.25 -11.05
N ASP A 113 13.00 7.83 -11.61
CA ASP A 113 12.80 7.97 -13.04
C ASP A 113 13.34 9.30 -13.60
N HIS A 114 13.51 10.36 -12.77
CA HIS A 114 13.85 11.69 -13.24
C HIS A 114 15.20 12.22 -12.75
N VAL A 115 15.81 11.61 -11.72
CA VAL A 115 17.11 12.03 -11.21
C VAL A 115 18.21 11.16 -11.82
N ALA A 116 18.93 11.70 -12.79
CA ALA A 116 19.99 10.98 -13.51
C ALA A 116 21.25 10.81 -12.66
N ASP A 117 21.62 11.82 -11.86
CA ASP A 117 22.79 11.76 -10.99
C ASP A 117 22.64 10.70 -9.90
N GLY A 118 23.58 9.75 -9.89
CA GLY A 118 23.52 8.61 -8.97
C GLY A 118 23.77 9.00 -7.50
N GLY A 119 24.60 10.02 -7.25
CA GLY A 119 24.87 10.52 -5.89
C GLY A 119 23.66 11.24 -5.30
N LEU A 120 23.10 12.19 -6.06
CA LEU A 120 21.91 12.91 -5.68
C LEU A 120 20.72 11.95 -5.49
N ARG A 121 20.55 10.99 -6.39
CA ARG A 121 19.48 9.99 -6.30
C ARG A 121 19.55 9.17 -5.00
N LYS A 122 20.77 8.71 -4.63
CA LYS A 122 20.98 7.99 -3.35
C LYS A 122 20.67 8.87 -2.15
N LEU A 123 21.13 10.13 -2.18
CA LEU A 123 20.85 11.09 -1.11
C LEU A 123 19.33 11.29 -0.95
N LEU A 124 18.60 11.49 -2.04
CA LEU A 124 17.16 11.67 -2.02
C LEU A 124 16.42 10.42 -1.52
N TYR A 125 16.89 9.21 -1.85
CA TYR A 125 16.33 7.98 -1.27
C TYR A 125 16.51 7.91 0.23
N VAL A 126 17.69 8.28 0.74
CA VAL A 126 17.97 8.32 2.16
C VAL A 126 17.06 9.33 2.86
N LEU A 127 16.91 10.53 2.31
CA LEU A 127 16.01 11.56 2.87
C LEU A 127 14.54 11.09 2.88
N LEU A 128 14.05 10.49 1.79
CA LEU A 128 12.69 9.96 1.69
C LEU A 128 12.49 8.78 2.63
N PHE A 129 13.51 7.93 2.81
CA PHE A 129 13.47 6.84 3.78
C PHE A 129 13.34 7.39 5.21
N PHE A 130 14.15 8.38 5.60
CA PHE A 130 14.02 9.02 6.92
C PHE A 130 12.68 9.72 7.09
N ALA A 131 12.16 10.39 6.04
CA ALA A 131 10.82 10.96 6.10
C ALA A 131 9.73 9.90 6.31
N SER A 132 9.90 8.69 5.74
CA SER A 132 8.94 7.60 5.91
C SER A 132 8.86 7.05 7.34
N LEU A 133 9.92 7.24 8.15
CA LEU A 133 9.91 6.80 9.56
C LEU A 133 8.82 7.46 10.40
N PHE A 134 8.35 8.62 9.97
CA PHE A 134 7.28 9.37 10.63
C PHE A 134 5.89 9.08 10.05
N THR A 135 5.73 8.01 9.28
CA THR A 135 4.45 7.63 8.66
C THR A 135 4.07 6.19 9.00
N ASP A 136 2.83 5.83 8.72
CA ASP A 136 2.19 4.57 9.09
C ASP A 136 3.01 3.32 8.71
N TRP A 137 3.47 3.22 7.46
CA TRP A 137 4.33 2.11 6.99
C TRP A 137 5.82 2.44 7.04
N ASN A 138 6.25 3.24 7.97
CA ASN A 138 7.60 3.75 8.27
C ASN A 138 8.73 3.15 7.39
N PHE A 139 9.72 2.46 7.96
CA PHE A 139 10.87 1.88 7.23
C PHE A 139 10.51 0.77 6.22
N LEU A 140 9.27 0.29 6.18
CA LEU A 140 8.83 -0.73 5.23
C LEU A 140 8.57 -0.16 3.83
N SER A 141 7.92 0.99 3.73
CA SER A 141 7.31 1.49 2.50
C SER A 141 8.30 1.76 1.37
N VAL A 142 9.41 2.45 1.66
CA VAL A 142 10.40 2.84 0.63
C VAL A 142 11.11 1.64 0.01
N PRO A 143 11.65 0.67 0.79
CA PRO A 143 12.21 -0.54 0.20
C PRO A 143 11.20 -1.36 -0.60
N LEU A 144 9.95 -1.49 -0.13
CA LEU A 144 8.92 -2.24 -0.85
C LEU A 144 8.64 -1.64 -2.23
N VAL A 145 8.55 -0.31 -2.34
CA VAL A 145 8.37 0.35 -3.64
C VAL A 145 9.57 0.12 -4.55
N LEU A 146 10.79 0.22 -4.03
CA LEU A 146 12.01 -0.03 -4.81
C LEU A 146 12.13 -1.49 -5.29
N PHE A 147 11.64 -2.45 -4.51
CA PHE A 147 11.61 -3.86 -4.92
C PHE A 147 10.53 -4.16 -5.97
N LEU A 148 9.39 -3.47 -5.91
CA LEU A 148 8.30 -3.67 -6.86
C LEU A 148 8.49 -2.89 -8.16
N ARG A 149 9.13 -1.69 -8.12
CA ARG A 149 9.29 -0.80 -9.27
C ARG A 149 9.87 -1.50 -10.52
N PRO A 150 10.90 -2.38 -10.43
CA PRO A 150 11.49 -3.01 -11.61
C PRO A 150 10.52 -3.90 -12.41
N ALA A 151 9.41 -4.33 -11.82
CA ALA A 151 8.39 -5.11 -12.53
C ALA A 151 7.62 -4.29 -13.56
N PHE A 152 7.61 -2.95 -13.40
CA PHE A 152 6.85 -2.04 -14.26
C PHE A 152 7.79 -1.37 -15.26
N HIS A 153 7.58 -1.63 -16.55
CA HIS A 153 8.37 -1.07 -17.64
C HIS A 153 7.52 -0.15 -18.50
N PRO A 154 8.00 1.06 -18.84
CA PRO A 154 7.38 1.92 -19.85
C PRO A 154 7.41 1.17 -21.19
N ALA A 155 6.25 0.93 -21.79
CA ALA A 155 6.12 0.30 -23.10
C ALA A 155 4.88 0.81 -23.82
N GLU A 156 4.92 0.77 -25.17
CA GLU A 156 3.76 1.04 -25.98
C GLU A 156 2.76 -0.13 -25.92
N PRO A 157 1.45 0.17 -25.79
CA PRO A 157 0.83 1.50 -25.79
C PRO A 157 0.86 2.24 -24.43
N ARG A 158 1.32 1.64 -23.33
CA ARG A 158 1.38 2.31 -22.02
C ARG A 158 2.49 1.77 -21.12
N PHE A 159 2.32 0.61 -20.50
CA PHE A 159 3.34 -0.05 -19.70
C PHE A 159 3.13 -1.56 -19.68
N TYR A 160 4.20 -2.26 -19.40
CA TYR A 160 4.22 -3.71 -19.31
C TYR A 160 4.68 -4.14 -17.91
N VAL A 161 4.01 -5.13 -17.36
CA VAL A 161 4.41 -5.77 -16.11
C VAL A 161 5.09 -7.09 -16.43
N GLY A 162 6.39 -7.17 -16.19
CA GLY A 162 7.15 -8.39 -16.37
C GLY A 162 6.81 -9.44 -15.30
N PRO A 163 6.27 -10.63 -15.65
CA PRO A 163 5.83 -11.61 -14.66
C PRO A 163 6.97 -12.19 -13.83
N ALA A 164 8.17 -12.29 -14.37
CA ALA A 164 9.34 -12.75 -13.64
C ALA A 164 9.83 -11.70 -12.64
N GLU A 165 9.96 -10.45 -13.09
CA GLU A 165 10.32 -9.30 -12.27
C GLU A 165 9.28 -9.03 -11.19
N GLN A 166 8.00 -9.17 -11.51
CA GLN A 166 6.90 -9.06 -10.56
C GLN A 166 7.05 -10.07 -9.43
N ARG A 167 7.24 -11.36 -9.75
CA ARG A 167 7.44 -12.41 -8.73
C ARG A 167 8.69 -12.17 -7.89
N ARG A 168 9.80 -11.76 -8.51
CA ARG A 168 11.05 -11.42 -7.78
C ARG A 168 10.85 -10.22 -6.84
N GLY A 169 10.17 -9.17 -7.30
CA GLY A 169 9.84 -7.99 -6.51
C GLY A 169 8.98 -8.36 -5.31
N MET A 170 7.88 -9.10 -5.53
CA MET A 170 6.98 -9.56 -4.47
C MET A 170 7.72 -10.45 -3.44
N LEU A 171 8.57 -11.37 -3.89
CA LEU A 171 9.36 -12.22 -2.99
C LEU A 171 10.32 -11.39 -2.13
N LYS A 172 11.02 -10.42 -2.72
CA LYS A 172 11.90 -9.50 -1.95
C LYS A 172 11.11 -8.72 -0.91
N CYS A 173 9.91 -8.27 -1.24
CA CYS A 173 9.02 -7.59 -0.30
C CYS A 173 8.65 -8.49 0.87
N VAL A 174 8.23 -9.73 0.61
CA VAL A 174 7.85 -10.69 1.66
C VAL A 174 9.03 -11.00 2.58
N VAL A 175 10.19 -11.31 2.00
CA VAL A 175 11.40 -11.61 2.79
C VAL A 175 11.81 -10.40 3.64
N TYR A 176 11.84 -9.21 3.05
CA TYR A 176 12.17 -7.99 3.78
C TYR A 176 11.18 -7.72 4.92
N PHE A 177 9.88 -7.86 4.64
CA PHE A 177 8.83 -7.68 5.63
C PHE A 177 8.98 -8.66 6.80
N ILE A 178 9.20 -9.96 6.52
CA ILE A 178 9.41 -10.97 7.55
C ILE A 178 10.61 -10.61 8.42
N VAL A 179 11.76 -10.30 7.81
CA VAL A 179 12.97 -9.95 8.56
C VAL A 179 12.72 -8.75 9.47
N VAL A 180 12.18 -7.66 8.93
CA VAL A 180 11.94 -6.44 9.69
C VAL A 180 10.89 -6.66 10.79
N SER A 181 9.77 -7.30 10.47
CA SER A 181 8.70 -7.56 11.45
C SER A 181 9.15 -8.52 12.56
N CYS A 182 9.92 -9.55 12.23
CA CYS A 182 10.50 -10.44 13.24
C CYS A 182 11.46 -9.71 14.18
N LEU A 183 12.27 -8.77 13.65
CA LEU A 183 13.20 -8.00 14.47
C LEU A 183 12.50 -6.96 15.36
N THR A 184 11.35 -6.43 14.93
CA THR A 184 10.65 -5.35 15.64
C THR A 184 9.53 -5.84 16.55
N LYS A 185 8.82 -6.91 16.18
CA LYS A 185 7.63 -7.42 16.87
C LYS A 185 7.80 -8.83 17.43
N GLY A 186 8.88 -9.52 17.04
CA GLY A 186 9.10 -10.92 17.37
C GLY A 186 8.71 -11.89 16.25
N MET A 187 9.26 -13.09 16.31
CA MET A 187 9.17 -14.09 15.23
C MET A 187 7.72 -14.50 14.93
N PHE A 188 6.92 -14.75 15.96
CA PHE A 188 5.56 -15.22 15.78
C PHE A 188 4.66 -14.18 15.10
N GLU A 189 4.69 -12.94 15.58
CA GLU A 189 3.89 -11.85 15.04
C GLU A 189 4.37 -11.46 13.64
N GLY A 190 5.68 -11.35 13.43
CA GLY A 190 6.25 -11.02 12.13
C GLY A 190 5.88 -12.03 11.03
N VAL A 191 5.93 -13.32 11.31
CA VAL A 191 5.52 -14.37 10.35
C VAL A 191 4.01 -14.35 10.12
N THR A 192 3.23 -14.20 11.18
CA THR A 192 1.77 -14.18 11.08
C THR A 192 1.27 -13.00 10.23
N GLU A 193 1.79 -11.80 10.47
CA GLU A 193 1.44 -10.62 9.66
C GLU A 193 1.91 -10.75 8.20
N ALA A 194 3.05 -11.41 7.95
CA ALA A 194 3.53 -11.65 6.60
C ALA A 194 2.59 -12.48 5.73
N LEU A 195 1.73 -13.31 6.34
CA LEU A 195 0.69 -14.03 5.60
C LEU A 195 -0.29 -13.08 4.92
N GLY A 196 -0.67 -11.98 5.58
CA GLY A 196 -1.52 -10.95 4.97
C GLY A 196 -0.85 -10.29 3.75
N MET A 197 0.46 -10.00 3.82
CA MET A 197 1.23 -9.52 2.68
C MET A 197 1.25 -10.53 1.54
N VAL A 198 1.51 -11.80 1.83
CA VAL A 198 1.49 -12.89 0.84
C VAL A 198 0.13 -12.98 0.17
N LEU A 199 -0.97 -12.94 0.94
CA LEU A 199 -2.33 -12.94 0.40
C LEU A 199 -2.57 -11.75 -0.55
N GLY A 200 -2.09 -10.55 -0.20
CA GLY A 200 -2.16 -9.37 -1.07
C GLY A 200 -1.47 -9.59 -2.41
N PHE A 201 -0.25 -10.13 -2.39
CA PHE A 201 0.50 -10.42 -3.61
C PHE A 201 -0.08 -11.59 -4.41
N VAL A 202 -0.59 -12.62 -3.75
CA VAL A 202 -1.32 -13.72 -4.41
C VAL A 202 -2.57 -13.18 -5.10
N CYS A 203 -3.33 -12.31 -4.43
CA CYS A 203 -4.49 -11.67 -5.01
C CYS A 203 -4.13 -10.89 -6.29
N ILE A 204 -3.06 -10.09 -6.25
CA ILE A 204 -2.59 -9.35 -7.42
C ILE A 204 -2.07 -10.29 -8.51
N ALA A 205 -1.24 -11.26 -8.18
CA ALA A 205 -0.57 -12.11 -9.16
C ALA A 205 -1.55 -13.03 -9.93
N TYR A 206 -2.56 -13.55 -9.23
CA TYR A 206 -3.45 -14.58 -9.80
C TYR A 206 -4.84 -14.08 -10.18
N PHE A 207 -5.39 -13.08 -9.45
CA PHE A 207 -6.77 -12.63 -9.66
C PHE A 207 -6.87 -11.29 -10.37
N TYR A 208 -5.83 -10.46 -10.35
CA TYR A 208 -5.87 -9.16 -11.03
C TYR A 208 -5.83 -9.30 -12.55
N ASN A 209 -6.82 -8.72 -13.24
CA ASN A 209 -6.96 -8.79 -14.68
C ASN A 209 -6.30 -7.63 -15.46
N GLY A 210 -5.56 -6.74 -14.78
CA GLY A 210 -4.90 -5.59 -15.39
C GLY A 210 -5.84 -4.43 -15.77
N GLN A 211 -7.11 -4.47 -15.37
CA GLN A 211 -8.11 -3.49 -15.78
C GLN A 211 -8.65 -2.67 -14.61
N GLN A 212 -9.03 -1.43 -14.93
CA GLN A 212 -9.84 -0.59 -14.05
C GLN A 212 -11.32 -0.83 -14.37
N THR A 213 -12.19 -0.64 -13.37
CA THR A 213 -13.64 -0.63 -13.59
C THR A 213 -13.99 0.47 -14.59
N LYS A 214 -14.78 0.14 -15.62
CA LYS A 214 -15.12 1.05 -16.71
C LYS A 214 -16.20 2.06 -16.32
N THR A 215 -17.14 1.64 -15.46
CA THR A 215 -18.26 2.44 -14.96
C THR A 215 -17.85 3.25 -13.73
N HIS A 216 -18.47 4.44 -13.56
CA HIS A 216 -18.33 5.28 -12.36
C HIS A 216 -16.89 5.56 -11.87
N ARG A 217 -15.93 5.72 -12.79
CA ARG A 217 -14.49 5.93 -12.47
C ARG A 217 -14.22 7.05 -11.48
N LYS A 218 -14.98 8.16 -11.57
CA LYS A 218 -14.85 9.28 -10.62
C LYS A 218 -15.28 8.86 -9.21
N PHE A 219 -16.39 8.12 -9.10
CA PHE A 219 -16.86 7.60 -7.84
C PHE A 219 -15.80 6.70 -7.18
N HIS A 220 -15.31 5.65 -7.85
CA HIS A 220 -14.30 4.76 -7.32
C HIS A 220 -13.04 5.51 -6.89
N LYS A 221 -12.59 6.49 -7.70
CA LYS A 221 -11.42 7.31 -7.37
C LYS A 221 -11.57 8.08 -6.07
N TYR A 222 -12.68 8.79 -5.89
CA TYR A 222 -12.89 9.64 -4.70
C TYR A 222 -13.38 8.85 -3.50
N PHE A 223 -14.10 7.75 -3.71
CA PHE A 223 -14.56 6.88 -2.63
C PHE A 223 -13.40 6.45 -1.71
N PHE A 224 -12.28 6.00 -2.26
CA PHE A 224 -11.13 5.59 -1.46
C PHE A 224 -10.53 6.73 -0.62
N TYR A 225 -10.51 7.94 -1.16
CA TYR A 225 -10.01 9.11 -0.43
C TYR A 225 -10.96 9.58 0.67
N ILE A 226 -12.27 9.48 0.46
CA ILE A 226 -13.28 9.89 1.44
C ILE A 226 -13.48 8.83 2.51
N TYR A 227 -13.50 7.56 2.12
CA TYR A 227 -13.67 6.44 3.05
C TYR A 227 -12.60 6.42 4.13
N TYR A 228 -11.34 6.70 3.75
CA TYR A 228 -10.21 6.61 4.67
C TYR A 228 -10.36 7.53 5.90
N PRO A 229 -10.61 8.83 5.81
CA PRO A 229 -10.88 9.65 6.99
C PRO A 229 -12.25 9.33 7.64
N ALA A 230 -13.25 8.98 6.85
CA ALA A 230 -14.61 8.77 7.37
C ALA A 230 -14.71 7.55 8.29
N HIS A 231 -14.13 6.40 7.91
CA HIS A 231 -14.19 5.20 8.74
C HIS A 231 -13.44 5.38 10.06
N LEU A 232 -12.32 6.11 10.07
CA LEU A 232 -11.57 6.43 11.30
C LEU A 232 -12.39 7.30 12.26
N LEU A 233 -13.11 8.31 11.74
CA LEU A 233 -14.02 9.11 12.55
C LEU A 233 -15.15 8.28 13.14
N VAL A 234 -15.74 7.38 12.35
CA VAL A 234 -16.82 6.49 12.82
C VAL A 234 -16.30 5.56 13.92
N LEU A 235 -15.15 4.91 13.70
CA LEU A 235 -14.56 4.02 14.69
C LEU A 235 -14.19 4.77 15.99
N TYR A 236 -13.60 5.96 15.87
CA TYR A 236 -13.30 6.80 17.03
C TYR A 236 -14.56 7.21 17.78
N ALA A 237 -15.62 7.66 17.08
CA ALA A 237 -16.89 8.02 17.70
C ALA A 237 -17.50 6.85 18.48
N LEU A 238 -17.45 5.64 17.90
CA LEU A 238 -17.93 4.42 18.58
C LEU A 238 -17.06 4.03 19.79
N HIS A 239 -15.80 4.37 19.78
CA HIS A 239 -14.88 4.07 20.90
C HIS A 239 -15.10 4.97 22.11
N VAL A 240 -15.51 6.23 21.90
CA VAL A 240 -15.70 7.21 22.98
C VAL A 240 -17.14 7.28 23.49
N MET A 241 -18.09 6.60 22.87
CA MET A 241 -19.49 6.45 23.34
C MET A 241 -19.61 5.36 24.39
#